data_1a1ef23823d6c47efb4cd5d56a277f74
#
_entry.id   1a1ef23823d6c47efb4cd5d56a277f74
#
_cell.length_a   1.000
_cell.length_b   1.000
_cell.length_c   1.000
_cell.angle_alpha   90.00
_cell.angle_beta   90.00
_cell.angle_gamma   90.00
#
_symmetry.space_group_name_H-M   'P 1'
#
loop_
_entity.id
_entity.type
_entity.pdbx_description
1 polymer ?
#
loop_
_entity_poly.entity_id
_entity_poly.type
_entity_poly.pdbx_seq_one_letter_code
_entity_poly.pdbx_strand_id
1 'polypeptide(L)'
;FSFTNFIFAINTITVAYFFLIFFGCYITTIFLKKIIKQNLDFKSKIIENNRFKRKYSLFKMALLSNDKVNEKTSNSNNIIIGNPDSKLKIRIVSSPFCGHCKEAHKIIEEILNVYKDKVCFELHFNFNTSKSNEKSKKVHEKLIQIYFSEGQTVFMKALHNWFENKNESKLMSIETSQINDLKVNEILFEQFSWNQVNSINYTPAIIINNHLFPKEYDRNELIYFINELEDDTDLS
;
A
#
# COMPACT_ATOMS: atom_id res chain seq x y z
N PHE A 1 -51.91 -59.48 -11.98
CA PHE A 1 -51.56 -58.15 -11.42
C PHE A 1 -52.56 -57.13 -11.93
N SER A 2 -53.44 -56.64 -11.01
CA SER A 2 -54.54 -55.76 -11.36
C SER A 2 -53.96 -54.35 -11.72
N PHE A 3 -54.46 -53.75 -12.79
CA PHE A 3 -54.15 -52.40 -13.28
C PHE A 3 -54.28 -51.33 -12.15
N THR A 4 -55.20 -51.56 -11.22
CA THR A 4 -55.39 -50.74 -10.00
C THR A 4 -54.19 -50.74 -9.08
N ASN A 5 -53.50 -51.86 -8.88
CA ASN A 5 -52.32 -51.95 -8.04
C ASN A 5 -51.12 -51.23 -8.67
N PHE A 6 -51.02 -51.21 -10.01
CA PHE A 6 -49.99 -50.48 -10.74
C PHE A 6 -50.15 -48.94 -10.64
N ILE A 7 -51.38 -48.45 -10.80
CA ILE A 7 -51.69 -47.02 -10.63
C ILE A 7 -51.47 -46.57 -9.20
N PHE A 8 -51.83 -47.38 -8.21
CA PHE A 8 -51.59 -47.06 -6.79
C PHE A 8 -50.10 -47.02 -6.46
N ALA A 9 -49.29 -47.91 -7.02
CA ALA A 9 -47.84 -47.94 -6.82
C ALA A 9 -47.15 -46.73 -7.47
N ILE A 10 -47.57 -46.30 -8.68
CA ILE A 10 -47.07 -45.07 -9.35
C ILE A 10 -47.44 -43.85 -8.53
N ASN A 11 -48.63 -43.77 -7.96
CA ASN A 11 -49.08 -42.62 -7.19
C ASN A 11 -48.29 -42.49 -5.85
N THR A 12 -47.98 -43.61 -5.20
CA THR A 12 -47.17 -43.63 -3.95
C THR A 12 -45.72 -43.23 -4.23
N ILE A 13 -45.13 -43.67 -5.33
CA ILE A 13 -43.74 -43.33 -5.71
C ILE A 13 -43.65 -41.84 -6.01
N THR A 14 -44.57 -41.26 -6.78
CA THR A 14 -44.59 -39.81 -7.11
C THR A 14 -44.77 -38.95 -5.88
N VAL A 15 -45.60 -39.35 -4.94
CA VAL A 15 -45.77 -38.67 -3.65
C VAL A 15 -44.47 -38.73 -2.80
N ALA A 16 -43.79 -39.88 -2.77
CA ALA A 16 -42.53 -40.02 -2.06
C ALA A 16 -41.42 -39.11 -2.64
N TYR A 17 -41.33 -39.00 -4.02
CA TYR A 17 -40.38 -38.07 -4.65
C TYR A 17 -40.73 -36.62 -4.36
N PHE A 18 -42.00 -36.25 -4.30
CA PHE A 18 -42.41 -34.91 -3.92
C PHE A 18 -41.96 -34.53 -2.50
N PHE A 19 -42.14 -35.43 -1.54
CA PHE A 19 -41.67 -35.21 -0.17
C PHE A 19 -40.15 -35.13 -0.07
N LEU A 20 -39.39 -35.93 -0.83
CA LEU A 20 -37.94 -35.89 -0.87
C LEU A 20 -37.44 -34.52 -1.41
N ILE A 21 -38.02 -34.03 -2.50
CA ILE A 21 -37.68 -32.72 -3.07
C ILE A 21 -38.03 -31.61 -2.08
N PHE A 22 -39.24 -31.65 -1.50
CA PHE A 22 -39.66 -30.63 -0.54
C PHE A 22 -38.74 -30.58 0.70
N PHE A 23 -38.38 -31.77 1.24
CA PHE A 23 -37.49 -31.89 2.39
C PHE A 23 -36.05 -31.42 2.03
N GLY A 24 -35.59 -31.77 0.84
CA GLY A 24 -34.32 -31.27 0.30
C GLY A 24 -34.29 -29.73 0.20
N CYS A 25 -35.35 -29.12 -0.38
CA CYS A 25 -35.48 -27.66 -0.44
C CYS A 25 -35.56 -27.01 0.94
N TYR A 26 -36.23 -27.65 1.89
CA TYR A 26 -36.33 -27.16 3.27
C TYR A 26 -34.94 -27.14 3.95
N ILE A 27 -34.19 -28.25 3.85
CA ILE A 27 -32.84 -28.34 4.41
C ILE A 27 -31.90 -27.28 3.77
N THR A 28 -31.96 -27.13 2.43
CA THR A 28 -31.14 -26.13 1.72
C THR A 28 -31.47 -24.71 2.16
N THR A 29 -32.75 -24.38 2.40
CA THR A 29 -33.14 -23.04 2.88
C THR A 29 -32.63 -22.77 4.31
N ILE A 30 -32.66 -23.77 5.20
CA ILE A 30 -32.08 -23.64 6.56
C ILE A 30 -30.58 -23.40 6.47
N PHE A 31 -29.88 -24.17 5.63
CA PHE A 31 -28.45 -24.08 5.46
C PHE A 31 -28.03 -22.69 4.87
N LEU A 32 -28.75 -22.22 3.85
CA LEU A 32 -28.53 -20.89 3.27
C LEU A 32 -28.77 -19.77 4.29
N LYS A 33 -29.85 -19.84 5.08
CA LYS A 33 -30.11 -18.86 6.15
C LYS A 33 -28.96 -18.82 7.17
N LYS A 34 -28.42 -19.97 7.55
CA LYS A 34 -27.28 -20.06 8.49
C LYS A 34 -26.03 -19.39 7.90
N ILE A 35 -25.70 -19.67 6.62
CA ILE A 35 -24.55 -19.06 5.93
C ILE A 35 -24.72 -17.55 5.84
N ILE A 36 -25.90 -17.08 5.43
CA ILE A 36 -26.16 -15.64 5.31
C ILE A 36 -26.00 -14.95 6.67
N LYS A 37 -26.56 -15.52 7.73
CA LYS A 37 -26.42 -14.97 9.09
C LYS A 37 -24.97 -14.92 9.52
N GLN A 38 -24.19 -15.97 9.34
CA GLN A 38 -22.77 -16.00 9.65
C GLN A 38 -21.98 -14.93 8.90
N ASN A 39 -22.26 -14.73 7.60
CA ASN A 39 -21.64 -13.70 6.80
C ASN A 39 -21.96 -12.28 7.29
N LEU A 40 -23.21 -12.04 7.70
CA LEU A 40 -23.63 -10.75 8.26
C LEU A 40 -22.94 -10.46 9.60
N ASP A 41 -22.90 -11.46 10.50
CA ASP A 41 -22.22 -11.36 11.80
C ASP A 41 -20.71 -11.14 11.62
N PHE A 42 -20.10 -11.79 10.63
CA PHE A 42 -18.68 -11.59 10.30
C PHE A 42 -18.42 -10.18 9.77
N LYS A 43 -19.26 -9.68 8.84
CA LYS A 43 -19.15 -8.31 8.33
C LYS A 43 -19.31 -7.27 9.43
N SER A 44 -20.27 -7.45 10.36
CA SER A 44 -20.46 -6.51 11.47
C SER A 44 -19.23 -6.46 12.38
N LYS A 45 -18.62 -7.60 12.68
CA LYS A 45 -17.38 -7.67 13.47
C LYS A 45 -16.20 -7.00 12.77
N ILE A 46 -16.06 -7.16 11.44
CA ILE A 46 -15.03 -6.45 10.66
C ILE A 46 -15.23 -4.94 10.75
N ILE A 47 -16.46 -4.47 10.57
CA ILE A 47 -16.77 -3.03 10.65
C ILE A 47 -16.44 -2.47 12.04
N GLU A 48 -16.82 -3.18 13.10
CA GLU A 48 -16.53 -2.78 14.47
C GLU A 48 -15.02 -2.74 14.75
N ASN A 49 -14.30 -3.79 14.34
CA ASN A 49 -12.84 -3.86 14.47
C ASN A 49 -12.15 -2.72 13.70
N ASN A 50 -12.58 -2.45 12.45
CA ASN A 50 -12.03 -1.36 11.65
C ASN A 50 -12.33 0.01 12.29
N ARG A 51 -13.53 0.21 12.84
CA ARG A 51 -13.88 1.45 13.56
C ARG A 51 -13.01 1.62 14.80
N PHE A 52 -12.71 0.54 15.52
CA PHE A 52 -11.81 0.57 16.68
C PHE A 52 -10.39 0.92 16.27
N LYS A 53 -9.83 0.24 15.25
CA LYS A 53 -8.48 0.49 14.74
C LYS A 53 -8.30 1.93 14.23
N ARG A 54 -9.34 2.53 13.63
CA ARG A 54 -9.29 3.92 13.11
C ARG A 54 -9.40 5.00 14.18
N LYS A 55 -9.35 4.66 15.48
CA LYS A 55 -9.17 5.66 16.52
C LYS A 55 -7.74 6.17 16.50
N TYR A 56 -7.55 7.46 16.24
CA TYR A 56 -6.22 8.08 16.15
C TYR A 56 -5.35 7.82 17.38
N SER A 57 -5.95 7.89 18.60
CA SER A 57 -5.21 7.60 19.83
C SER A 57 -4.54 6.23 19.87
N LEU A 58 -5.19 5.20 19.31
CA LEU A 58 -4.61 3.85 19.22
C LEU A 58 -3.51 3.79 18.18
N PHE A 59 -3.73 4.42 17.02
CA PHE A 59 -2.71 4.54 15.98
C PHE A 59 -1.47 5.28 16.49
N LYS A 60 -1.65 6.44 17.13
CA LYS A 60 -0.57 7.24 17.73
C LYS A 60 0.24 6.42 18.75
N MET A 61 -0.45 5.70 19.65
CA MET A 61 0.21 4.86 20.65
C MET A 61 1.03 3.75 19.99
N ALA A 62 0.49 3.09 18.97
CA ALA A 62 1.22 2.08 18.21
C ALA A 62 2.40 2.69 17.44
N LEU A 63 2.24 3.87 16.84
CA LEU A 63 3.30 4.59 16.13
C LEU A 63 4.46 4.94 17.09
N LEU A 64 4.15 5.51 18.24
CA LEU A 64 5.15 5.94 19.23
C LEU A 64 5.85 4.77 19.94
N SER A 65 5.25 3.57 19.92
CA SER A 65 5.87 2.37 20.49
C SER A 65 6.95 1.75 19.57
N ASN A 66 6.98 2.16 18.31
CA ASN A 66 7.97 1.68 17.34
C ASN A 66 9.30 2.43 17.43
N ASP A 67 10.35 1.79 16.91
CA ASP A 67 11.69 2.37 16.90
C ASP A 67 11.73 3.71 16.15
N LYS A 68 12.45 4.65 16.73
CA LYS A 68 12.77 5.92 16.06
C LYS A 68 13.93 5.72 15.10
N VAL A 69 13.79 6.28 13.91
CA VAL A 69 14.90 6.38 12.95
C VAL A 69 15.71 7.65 13.21
N ASN A 70 17.00 7.59 12.90
CA ASN A 70 17.89 8.73 13.02
C ASN A 70 17.65 9.72 11.87
N GLU A 71 17.41 10.98 12.20
CA GLU A 71 17.10 12.05 11.24
C GLU A 71 18.26 12.51 10.37
N LYS A 72 19.50 12.24 10.76
CA LYS A 72 20.69 12.77 10.07
C LYS A 72 20.75 12.36 8.61
N THR A 73 20.07 13.12 7.78
CA THR A 73 20.20 13.12 6.30
C THR A 73 20.50 14.54 5.83
N SER A 74 21.32 14.65 4.81
CA SER A 74 21.49 15.90 4.09
C SER A 74 20.19 16.26 3.39
N ASN A 75 19.53 17.33 3.79
CA ASN A 75 18.24 17.77 3.24
C ASN A 75 18.31 18.19 1.75
N SER A 76 19.51 18.42 1.22
CA SER A 76 19.69 18.89 -0.16
C SER A 76 19.50 17.85 -1.25
N ASN A 77 19.47 16.56 -0.88
CA ASN A 77 19.48 15.44 -1.81
C ASN A 77 18.22 14.55 -1.72
N ASN A 78 17.18 15.02 -1.03
CA ASN A 78 15.94 14.25 -0.87
C ASN A 78 14.99 14.46 -2.05
N ILE A 79 14.31 13.39 -2.45
CA ILE A 79 13.18 13.47 -3.37
C ILE A 79 11.95 13.86 -2.53
N ILE A 80 11.51 15.11 -2.67
CA ILE A 80 10.38 15.68 -1.94
C ILE A 80 9.16 15.72 -2.86
N ILE A 81 8.01 15.25 -2.35
CA ILE A 81 6.74 15.22 -3.06
C ILE A 81 5.65 15.74 -2.13
N GLY A 82 4.82 16.67 -2.62
CA GLY A 82 3.81 17.36 -1.83
C GLY A 82 4.34 18.70 -1.30
N ASN A 83 3.96 19.07 -0.08
CA ASN A 83 4.33 20.35 0.52
C ASN A 83 5.61 20.22 1.37
N PRO A 84 6.75 20.81 0.94
CA PRO A 84 8.00 20.73 1.71
C PRO A 84 7.94 21.41 3.08
N ASP A 85 7.03 22.37 3.27
CA ASP A 85 6.86 23.12 4.50
C ASP A 85 5.88 22.47 5.49
N SER A 86 5.29 21.32 5.11
CA SER A 86 4.40 20.56 5.99
C SER A 86 5.12 20.05 7.23
N LYS A 87 4.43 20.12 8.37
CA LYS A 87 4.89 19.52 9.63
C LYS A 87 4.86 17.99 9.57
N LEU A 88 3.91 17.44 8.83
CA LEU A 88 3.78 15.99 8.64
C LEU A 88 4.76 15.54 7.56
N LYS A 89 5.84 14.91 7.98
CA LYS A 89 6.85 14.31 7.09
C LYS A 89 6.69 12.80 7.07
N ILE A 90 6.48 12.25 5.87
CA ILE A 90 6.34 10.81 5.66
C ILE A 90 7.45 10.36 4.73
N ARG A 91 8.44 9.66 5.27
CA ARG A 91 9.52 9.10 4.48
C ARG A 91 9.16 7.69 4.01
N ILE A 92 9.44 7.41 2.74
CA ILE A 92 9.17 6.12 2.13
C ILE A 92 10.45 5.58 1.53
N VAL A 93 10.91 4.46 2.07
CA VAL A 93 12.03 3.71 1.50
C VAL A 93 11.47 2.74 0.48
N SER A 94 11.86 2.89 -0.77
CA SER A 94 11.27 2.19 -1.90
C SER A 94 12.32 1.62 -2.85
N SER A 95 11.87 0.77 -3.78
CA SER A 95 12.66 0.33 -4.92
C SER A 95 11.77 0.16 -6.15
N PRO A 96 12.16 0.68 -7.32
CA PRO A 96 11.43 0.49 -8.58
C PRO A 96 11.23 -0.98 -8.96
N PHE A 97 12.03 -1.89 -8.42
CA PHE A 97 11.98 -3.33 -8.69
C PHE A 97 11.22 -4.14 -7.63
N CYS A 98 10.75 -3.50 -6.57
CA CYS A 98 9.95 -4.15 -5.53
C CYS A 98 8.48 -4.23 -5.94
N GLY A 99 7.87 -5.43 -5.93
CA GLY A 99 6.45 -5.61 -6.27
C GLY A 99 5.50 -4.91 -5.30
N HIS A 100 5.77 -4.95 -4.01
CA HIS A 100 4.94 -4.30 -2.98
C HIS A 100 5.08 -2.77 -2.96
N CYS A 101 6.13 -2.21 -3.57
CA CYS A 101 6.30 -0.77 -3.63
C CYS A 101 5.30 -0.10 -4.57
N LYS A 102 4.79 -0.80 -5.58
CA LYS A 102 3.72 -0.30 -6.45
C LYS A 102 2.49 0.14 -5.64
N GLU A 103 2.05 -0.68 -4.69
CA GLU A 103 0.89 -0.37 -3.84
C GLU A 103 1.18 0.81 -2.90
N ALA A 104 2.38 0.86 -2.32
CA ALA A 104 2.78 1.99 -1.47
C ALA A 104 2.76 3.31 -2.26
N HIS A 105 3.18 3.31 -3.53
CA HIS A 105 3.11 4.49 -4.39
C HIS A 105 1.68 4.91 -4.75
N LYS A 106 0.75 3.96 -4.92
CA LYS A 106 -0.67 4.29 -5.09
C LYS A 106 -1.25 5.02 -3.87
N ILE A 107 -0.89 4.58 -2.68
CA ILE A 107 -1.30 5.24 -1.43
C ILE A 107 -0.77 6.69 -1.37
N ILE A 108 0.50 6.92 -1.78
CA ILE A 108 1.05 8.27 -1.89
C ILE A 108 0.21 9.12 -2.85
N GLU A 109 -0.09 8.61 -4.04
CA GLU A 109 -0.90 9.32 -5.03
C GLU A 109 -2.30 9.65 -4.51
N GLU A 110 -2.96 8.71 -3.82
CA GLU A 110 -4.27 8.91 -3.20
C GLU A 110 -4.22 9.99 -2.10
N ILE A 111 -3.21 9.95 -1.23
CA ILE A 111 -3.03 10.95 -0.18
C ILE A 111 -2.75 12.33 -0.80
N LEU A 112 -1.89 12.42 -1.79
CA LEU A 112 -1.58 13.69 -2.47
C LEU A 112 -2.78 14.27 -3.20
N ASN A 113 -3.66 13.46 -3.74
CA ASN A 113 -4.88 13.93 -4.40
C ASN A 113 -5.83 14.65 -3.43
N VAL A 114 -5.83 14.27 -2.15
CA VAL A 114 -6.74 14.81 -1.12
C VAL A 114 -6.04 15.79 -0.19
N TYR A 115 -4.77 15.55 0.15
CA TYR A 115 -4.05 16.21 1.24
C TYR A 115 -2.72 16.83 0.79
N LYS A 116 -2.60 17.24 -0.48
CA LYS A 116 -1.34 17.73 -1.08
C LYS A 116 -0.61 18.78 -0.22
N ASP A 117 -1.36 19.70 0.36
CA ASP A 117 -0.80 20.83 1.14
C ASP A 117 -0.47 20.45 2.59
N LYS A 118 -0.95 19.29 3.07
CA LYS A 118 -0.83 18.84 4.46
C LYS A 118 0.30 17.84 4.70
N VAL A 119 0.95 17.34 3.63
CA VAL A 119 1.93 16.27 3.75
C VAL A 119 3.17 16.53 2.91
N CYS A 120 4.31 16.23 3.49
CA CYS A 120 5.62 16.17 2.82
C CYS A 120 6.05 14.71 2.73
N PHE A 121 6.04 14.13 1.52
CA PHE A 121 6.64 12.82 1.30
C PHE A 121 8.11 12.96 0.93
N GLU A 122 8.97 12.20 1.60
CA GLU A 122 10.38 12.04 1.28
C GLU A 122 10.60 10.63 0.73
N LEU A 123 11.02 10.50 -0.52
CA LEU A 123 11.29 9.21 -1.14
C LEU A 123 12.78 8.90 -1.10
N HIS A 124 13.13 7.75 -0.52
CA HIS A 124 14.48 7.18 -0.53
C HIS A 124 14.49 5.89 -1.34
N PHE A 125 15.45 5.74 -2.23
CA PHE A 125 15.68 4.47 -2.88
C PHE A 125 16.58 3.56 -2.01
N ASN A 126 16.17 2.31 -1.83
CA ASN A 126 17.03 1.29 -1.24
C ASN A 126 17.83 0.60 -2.35
N PHE A 127 18.93 1.24 -2.75
CA PHE A 127 19.73 0.82 -3.88
C PHE A 127 21.22 0.77 -3.57
N ASN A 128 21.78 -0.46 -3.56
CA ASN A 128 23.21 -0.66 -3.38
C ASN A 128 23.93 -0.62 -4.73
N THR A 129 24.65 0.47 -5.01
CA THR A 129 25.38 0.68 -6.26
C THR A 129 26.44 -0.39 -6.52
N SER A 130 27.05 -0.95 -5.47
CA SER A 130 28.15 -1.92 -5.58
C SER A 130 27.68 -3.35 -5.86
N LYS A 131 26.41 -3.68 -5.59
CA LYS A 131 25.85 -5.04 -5.71
C LYS A 131 24.76 -5.17 -6.76
N SER A 132 24.41 -4.10 -7.46
CA SER A 132 23.28 -4.05 -8.38
C SER A 132 23.68 -4.32 -9.81
N ASN A 133 22.76 -4.88 -10.60
CA ASN A 133 22.96 -5.07 -12.03
C ASN A 133 22.78 -3.75 -12.79
N GLU A 134 23.34 -3.69 -14.02
CA GLU A 134 23.31 -2.51 -14.89
C GLU A 134 21.91 -1.96 -15.15
N LYS A 135 20.92 -2.82 -15.37
CA LYS A 135 19.53 -2.39 -15.60
C LYS A 135 18.96 -1.67 -14.39
N SER A 136 19.18 -2.24 -13.20
CA SER A 136 18.69 -1.63 -11.95
C SER A 136 19.37 -0.28 -11.73
N LYS A 137 20.68 -0.18 -11.97
CA LYS A 137 21.43 1.06 -11.86
C LYS A 137 20.85 2.14 -12.78
N LYS A 138 20.73 1.86 -14.08
CA LYS A 138 20.18 2.81 -15.07
C LYS A 138 18.78 3.33 -14.68
N VAL A 139 17.92 2.46 -14.18
CA VAL A 139 16.56 2.87 -13.80
C VAL A 139 16.56 3.80 -12.59
N HIS A 140 17.34 3.50 -11.55
CA HIS A 140 17.46 4.37 -10.38
C HIS A 140 18.08 5.73 -10.75
N GLU A 141 19.18 5.70 -11.50
CA GLU A 141 19.85 6.92 -11.97
C GLU A 141 18.89 7.77 -12.80
N LYS A 142 18.17 7.19 -13.75
CA LYS A 142 17.21 7.90 -14.60
C LYS A 142 16.07 8.53 -13.80
N LEU A 143 15.54 7.84 -12.79
CA LEU A 143 14.50 8.39 -11.92
C LEU A 143 15.01 9.58 -11.10
N ILE A 144 16.23 9.51 -10.56
CA ILE A 144 16.88 10.65 -9.89
C ILE A 144 17.05 11.82 -10.86
N GLN A 145 17.58 11.57 -12.05
CA GLN A 145 17.74 12.60 -13.09
C GLN A 145 16.41 13.29 -13.42
N ILE A 146 15.34 12.52 -13.64
CA ILE A 146 14.01 13.06 -13.93
C ILE A 146 13.52 13.95 -12.79
N TYR A 147 13.69 13.54 -11.53
CA TYR A 147 13.24 14.36 -10.40
C TYR A 147 13.95 15.70 -10.35
N PHE A 148 15.28 15.71 -10.43
CA PHE A 148 16.06 16.93 -10.26
C PHE A 148 16.07 17.83 -11.49
N SER A 149 15.80 17.31 -12.70
CA SER A 149 15.70 18.11 -13.92
C SER A 149 14.30 18.60 -14.23
N GLU A 150 13.29 17.74 -14.08
CA GLU A 150 11.91 17.98 -14.55
C GLU A 150 10.91 18.17 -13.38
N GLY A 151 11.37 17.96 -12.14
CA GLY A 151 10.58 18.17 -10.93
C GLY A 151 9.59 17.04 -10.60
N GLN A 152 8.90 17.22 -9.47
CA GLN A 152 8.07 16.19 -8.85
C GLN A 152 6.95 15.67 -9.77
N THR A 153 6.33 16.52 -10.59
CA THR A 153 5.17 16.11 -11.40
C THR A 153 5.57 15.13 -12.50
N VAL A 154 6.68 15.39 -13.21
CA VAL A 154 7.19 14.50 -14.26
C VAL A 154 7.73 13.22 -13.63
N PHE A 155 8.43 13.35 -12.51
CA PHE A 155 8.95 12.21 -11.75
C PHE A 155 7.83 11.26 -11.31
N MET A 156 6.74 11.75 -10.71
CA MET A 156 5.62 10.91 -10.27
C MET A 156 4.97 10.18 -11.45
N LYS A 157 4.78 10.84 -12.59
CA LYS A 157 4.28 10.19 -13.81
C LYS A 157 5.23 9.11 -14.33
N ALA A 158 6.53 9.37 -14.32
CA ALA A 158 7.55 8.41 -14.75
C ALA A 158 7.56 7.18 -13.84
N LEU A 159 7.52 7.38 -12.53
CA LEU A 159 7.52 6.34 -11.52
C LEU A 159 6.24 5.49 -11.58
N HIS A 160 5.06 6.15 -11.72
CA HIS A 160 3.78 5.47 -11.95
C HIS A 160 3.84 4.56 -13.20
N ASN A 161 4.24 5.13 -14.34
CA ASN A 161 4.39 4.38 -15.58
C ASN A 161 5.37 3.20 -15.47
N TRP A 162 6.46 3.39 -14.71
CA TRP A 162 7.40 2.32 -14.43
C TRP A 162 6.76 1.19 -13.64
N PHE A 163 6.02 1.49 -12.57
CA PHE A 163 5.35 0.46 -11.77
C PHE A 163 4.28 -0.27 -12.54
N GLU A 164 3.55 0.41 -13.44
CA GLU A 164 2.51 -0.24 -14.26
C GLU A 164 3.09 -1.12 -15.37
N ASN A 165 4.11 -0.67 -16.08
CA ASN A 165 4.51 -1.27 -17.34
C ASN A 165 5.92 -1.86 -17.35
N LYS A 166 6.81 -1.50 -16.42
CA LYS A 166 8.24 -1.88 -16.37
C LYS A 166 8.97 -1.63 -17.72
N ASN A 167 8.54 -0.61 -18.47
CA ASN A 167 9.05 -0.32 -19.80
C ASN A 167 10.28 0.60 -19.72
N GLU A 168 11.46 -0.01 -19.87
CA GLU A 168 12.75 0.69 -19.79
C GLU A 168 12.90 1.71 -20.93
N SER A 169 12.55 1.33 -22.16
CA SER A 169 12.68 2.23 -23.32
C SER A 169 11.86 3.51 -23.14
N LYS A 170 10.63 3.38 -22.61
CA LYS A 170 9.77 4.52 -22.32
C LYS A 170 10.34 5.40 -21.20
N LEU A 171 10.92 4.82 -20.16
CA LEU A 171 11.56 5.57 -19.09
C LEU A 171 12.79 6.32 -19.60
N MET A 172 13.64 5.66 -20.39
CA MET A 172 14.87 6.25 -20.93
C MET A 172 14.60 7.34 -21.99
N SER A 173 13.44 7.29 -22.68
CA SER A 173 13.07 8.32 -23.67
C SER A 173 12.61 9.65 -23.06
N ILE A 174 12.44 9.74 -21.74
CA ILE A 174 12.14 11.02 -21.09
C ILE A 174 13.39 11.89 -21.16
N GLU A 175 13.28 13.03 -21.83
CA GLU A 175 14.38 14.00 -21.89
C GLU A 175 14.65 14.56 -20.49
N THR A 176 15.91 14.72 -20.14
CA THR A 176 16.35 15.29 -18.87
C THR A 176 17.52 16.21 -19.12
N SER A 177 17.56 17.35 -18.46
CA SER A 177 18.74 18.19 -18.44
C SER A 177 19.93 17.42 -17.87
N GLN A 178 21.13 17.70 -18.34
CA GLN A 178 22.33 17.00 -17.88
C GLN A 178 22.57 17.32 -16.40
N ILE A 179 22.29 16.33 -15.54
CA ILE A 179 22.78 16.32 -14.16
C ILE A 179 24.07 15.51 -14.16
N ASN A 180 25.07 16.00 -13.45
CA ASN A 180 26.33 15.28 -13.29
C ASN A 180 26.10 13.90 -12.69
N ASP A 181 26.54 12.85 -13.38
CA ASP A 181 26.42 11.44 -12.92
C ASP A 181 27.04 11.22 -11.53
N LEU A 182 28.09 11.99 -11.19
CA LEU A 182 28.67 11.96 -9.85
C LEU A 182 27.65 12.37 -8.78
N LYS A 183 26.84 13.40 -9.06
CA LYS A 183 25.81 13.88 -8.14
C LYS A 183 24.67 12.86 -7.98
N VAL A 184 24.26 12.21 -9.07
CA VAL A 184 23.24 11.14 -9.03
C VAL A 184 23.72 9.97 -8.16
N ASN A 185 24.98 9.55 -8.36
CA ASN A 185 25.56 8.47 -7.57
C ASN A 185 25.72 8.86 -6.09
N GLU A 186 26.09 10.09 -5.78
CA GLU A 186 26.16 10.62 -4.41
C GLU A 186 24.79 10.53 -3.72
N ILE A 187 23.71 10.98 -4.39
CA ILE A 187 22.34 10.92 -3.87
C ILE A 187 21.93 9.47 -3.54
N LEU A 188 22.13 8.54 -4.48
CA LEU A 188 21.80 7.13 -4.28
C LEU A 188 22.62 6.52 -3.14
N PHE A 189 23.89 6.87 -3.02
CA PHE A 189 24.76 6.41 -1.95
C PHE A 189 24.31 6.94 -0.59
N GLU A 190 23.98 8.24 -0.48
CA GLU A 190 23.50 8.86 0.76
C GLU A 190 22.17 8.21 1.21
N GLN A 191 21.21 8.03 0.31
CA GLN A 191 19.95 7.36 0.62
C GLN A 191 20.16 5.92 1.09
N PHE A 192 21.01 5.17 0.39
CA PHE A 192 21.32 3.80 0.80
C PHE A 192 22.04 3.75 2.14
N SER A 193 23.01 4.64 2.36
CA SER A 193 23.77 4.72 3.64
C SER A 193 22.85 5.06 4.80
N TRP A 194 21.92 5.99 4.61
CA TRP A 194 20.91 6.31 5.62
C TRP A 194 20.01 5.09 5.92
N ASN A 195 19.56 4.36 4.90
CA ASN A 195 18.79 3.14 5.11
C ASN A 195 19.56 2.12 5.94
N GLN A 196 20.85 1.95 5.67
CA GLN A 196 21.72 1.01 6.43
C GLN A 196 21.90 1.43 7.88
N VAL A 197 22.20 2.72 8.15
CA VAL A 197 22.35 3.26 9.50
C VAL A 197 21.08 3.05 10.33
N ASN A 198 19.91 3.13 9.70
CA ASN A 198 18.62 2.93 10.37
C ASN A 198 18.13 1.48 10.31
N SER A 199 18.97 0.53 9.89
CA SER A 199 18.62 -0.89 9.78
C SER A 199 17.41 -1.18 8.88
N ILE A 200 17.12 -0.30 7.90
CA ILE A 200 16.04 -0.45 6.95
C ILE A 200 16.56 -1.21 5.73
N ASN A 201 16.41 -2.52 5.76
CA ASN A 201 16.89 -3.43 4.72
C ASN A 201 15.75 -4.03 3.85
N TYR A 202 14.53 -3.54 4.02
CA TYR A 202 13.33 -3.98 3.32
C TYR A 202 12.61 -2.81 2.62
N THR A 203 11.79 -3.13 1.63
CA THR A 203 10.96 -2.17 0.91
C THR A 203 9.56 -2.75 0.66
N PRO A 204 8.51 -1.92 0.72
CA PRO A 204 8.50 -0.52 1.15
C PRO A 204 8.56 -0.41 2.68
N ALA A 205 9.35 0.55 3.20
CA ALA A 205 9.26 0.99 4.58
C ALA A 205 8.63 2.38 4.62
N ILE A 206 7.71 2.62 5.56
CA ILE A 206 7.06 3.92 5.77
C ILE A 206 7.46 4.42 7.15
N ILE A 207 7.89 5.66 7.22
CA ILE A 207 8.31 6.34 8.44
C ILE A 207 7.52 7.64 8.56
N ILE A 208 6.86 7.87 9.67
CA ILE A 208 6.05 9.06 9.96
C ILE A 208 6.75 9.84 11.07
N ASN A 209 7.16 11.07 10.78
CA ASN A 209 7.86 11.92 11.75
C ASN A 209 8.89 11.13 12.59
N ASN A 210 9.76 10.38 11.90
CA ASN A 210 10.82 9.52 12.46
C ASN A 210 10.41 8.23 13.16
N HIS A 211 9.13 7.87 13.20
CA HIS A 211 8.69 6.59 13.72
C HIS A 211 8.34 5.63 12.59
N LEU A 212 8.76 4.37 12.69
CA LEU A 212 8.34 3.33 11.75
C LEU A 212 6.83 3.12 11.80
N PHE A 213 6.20 2.99 10.64
CA PHE A 213 4.77 2.71 10.53
C PHE A 213 4.41 1.41 11.27
N PRO A 214 3.34 1.41 12.10
CA PRO A 214 2.97 0.26 12.92
C PRO A 214 2.57 -0.95 12.07
N LYS A 215 3.12 -2.11 12.39
CA LYS A 215 2.86 -3.38 11.68
C LYS A 215 1.42 -3.89 11.84
N GLU A 216 0.73 -3.43 12.87
CA GLU A 216 -0.66 -3.77 13.21
C GLU A 216 -1.67 -3.12 12.26
N TYR A 217 -1.22 -2.12 11.48
CA TYR A 217 -2.03 -1.36 10.53
C TYR A 217 -1.68 -1.70 9.09
N ASP A 218 -2.69 -1.72 8.23
CA ASP A 218 -2.47 -1.75 6.79
C ASP A 218 -2.02 -0.37 6.31
N ARG A 219 -1.08 -0.32 5.36
CA ARG A 219 -0.59 0.93 4.78
C ARG A 219 -1.71 1.77 4.17
N ASN A 220 -2.74 1.13 3.63
CA ASN A 220 -3.93 1.79 3.09
C ASN A 220 -4.72 2.56 4.17
N GLU A 221 -4.52 2.23 5.44
CA GLU A 221 -5.20 2.93 6.53
C GLU A 221 -4.54 4.29 6.86
N LEU A 222 -3.33 4.56 6.35
CA LEU A 222 -2.61 5.81 6.58
C LEU A 222 -3.44 7.04 6.18
N ILE A 223 -4.19 6.97 5.09
CA ILE A 223 -5.02 8.08 4.59
C ILE A 223 -6.05 8.58 5.62
N TYR A 224 -6.49 7.70 6.52
CA TYR A 224 -7.48 8.06 7.55
C TYR A 224 -6.90 8.88 8.70
N PHE A 225 -5.57 8.97 8.81
CA PHE A 225 -4.89 9.63 9.93
C PHE A 225 -4.16 10.92 9.53
N ILE A 226 -4.19 11.30 8.25
CA ILE A 226 -3.40 12.44 7.74
C ILE A 226 -3.76 13.74 8.44
N ASN A 227 -5.06 14.04 8.68
CA ASN A 227 -5.47 15.26 9.35
C ASN A 227 -4.99 15.29 10.80
N GLU A 228 -5.24 14.21 11.55
CA GLU A 228 -4.86 14.12 12.95
C GLU A 228 -3.33 14.12 13.13
N LEU A 229 -2.60 13.49 12.21
CA LEU A 229 -1.14 13.50 12.22
C LEU A 229 -0.55 14.89 11.95
N GLU A 230 -1.18 15.66 11.04
CA GLU A 230 -0.73 17.02 10.71
C GLU A 230 -1.01 18.00 11.86
N ASP A 231 -2.16 17.83 12.55
CA ASP A 231 -2.57 18.65 13.68
C ASP A 231 -1.83 18.28 14.99
N ASP A 232 -1.16 17.13 15.05
CA ASP A 232 -0.54 16.60 16.28
C ASP A 232 0.83 17.24 16.57
N THR A 233 0.86 18.12 17.56
CA THR A 233 2.08 18.82 17.98
C THR A 233 3.08 17.95 18.72
N ASP A 234 2.68 16.81 19.27
CA ASP A 234 3.58 15.91 20.01
C ASP A 234 4.46 15.07 19.06
N LEU A 235 4.07 14.99 17.78
CA LEU A 235 4.80 14.26 16.75
C LEU A 235 5.68 15.16 15.87
N SER A 236 5.56 16.48 16.02
CA SER A 236 6.30 17.48 15.23
C SER A 236 7.71 17.71 15.72
#